data_fee7c4f602111f63d0ac77d601cafb88
#
_entry.id   fee7c4f602111f63d0ac77d601cafb88
#
_cell.length_a   1.000
_cell.length_b   1.000
_cell.length_c   1.000
_cell.angle_alpha   90.00
_cell.angle_beta   90.00
_cell.angle_gamma   90.00
#
_symmetry.space_group_name_H-M   'P 1'
#
loop_
_entity.id
_entity.type
_entity.pdbx_description
1 polymer ?
#
loop_
_entity_poly.entity_id
_entity_poly.type
_entity_poly.pdbx_seq_one_letter_code
_entity_poly.pdbx_strand_id
1 'polypeptide(L)'
;MASIKSYFTALCEKYKDNIAFTVSEKGGDKNISFSELYDSVSALSSALSGYAGKRIIVTGKNSYYWALSALGVLCAGAHLVPVDQSLPDSEFCRIALRSEAEMIIYSDEMSEKVSALNIKAKLSMKSLSDFAKKGDMPETEPDGDGLSVLMFTSGTTSASKAVMLSANNILSNIYAMQECENFYETDVNLALLPYYHTFGLTSMLLFLGCGMRSVYAKGLRIKKALSDYKVTVFVGVPLILDRIKESAESAIEKSGKKRLFSAMTGLSHALLKIGIDARSLIFSSIRKKIGALRLVISGAAPLSESTIRFFDVIGILLIQGYGMTETSPVISAERENERRIGSVGKPMPGVDVKIGSPNGEGVGEILVKGPNVMLGYMGEEDQPFCDGYLKTGDLGYIDPDGFIFIRGRSKNVLVLKNGKNVYPEELESLMNALPGITESVAYLSPDSKTVSAIAVYDPESTTEEDAARAIESLNLNLSEYKKLRHIKVTTEPFPKTSTGKIKRNEIVR
;
A
#
# COMPACT_ATOMS: atom_id res chain seq x y z
N MET A 1 -25.39 -5.02 -11.33
CA MET A 1 -24.13 -4.53 -10.75
C MET A 1 -23.02 -5.51 -11.10
N ALA A 2 -21.80 -5.02 -11.35
CA ALA A 2 -20.72 -5.88 -11.83
C ALA A 2 -20.12 -6.71 -10.69
N SER A 3 -19.94 -8.00 -10.90
CA SER A 3 -19.12 -8.86 -10.03
C SER A 3 -17.66 -8.86 -10.49
N ILE A 4 -16.76 -9.37 -9.66
CA ILE A 4 -15.35 -9.60 -10.09
C ILE A 4 -15.31 -10.58 -11.27
N LYS A 5 -16.21 -11.55 -11.33
CA LYS A 5 -16.31 -12.51 -12.45
C LYS A 5 -16.66 -11.82 -13.77
N SER A 6 -17.73 -11.02 -13.82
CA SER A 6 -18.11 -10.30 -15.03
C SER A 6 -17.04 -9.30 -15.47
N TYR A 7 -16.42 -8.59 -14.50
CA TYR A 7 -15.27 -7.74 -14.75
C TYR A 7 -14.09 -8.51 -15.37
N PHE A 8 -13.70 -9.62 -14.75
CA PHE A 8 -12.58 -10.46 -15.20
C PHE A 8 -12.84 -11.06 -16.60
N THR A 9 -14.05 -11.55 -16.86
CA THR A 9 -14.42 -12.10 -18.18
C THR A 9 -14.29 -11.03 -19.28
N ALA A 10 -14.85 -9.84 -19.04
CA ALA A 10 -14.80 -8.75 -20.01
C ALA A 10 -13.36 -8.29 -20.33
N LEU A 11 -12.49 -8.19 -19.32
CA LEU A 11 -11.11 -7.79 -19.55
C LEU A 11 -10.29 -8.86 -20.29
N CYS A 12 -10.54 -10.17 -20.02
CA CYS A 12 -9.86 -11.24 -20.72
C CYS A 12 -10.27 -11.32 -22.20
N GLU A 13 -11.53 -11.05 -22.52
CA GLU A 13 -11.99 -10.94 -23.89
C GLU A 13 -11.35 -9.75 -24.61
N LYS A 14 -11.29 -8.58 -23.94
CA LYS A 14 -10.72 -7.34 -24.49
C LYS A 14 -9.23 -7.47 -24.77
N TYR A 15 -8.47 -8.10 -23.88
CA TYR A 15 -7.00 -8.13 -23.92
C TYR A 15 -6.42 -9.54 -24.20
N LYS A 16 -7.20 -10.43 -24.76
CA LYS A 16 -6.91 -11.88 -24.90
C LYS A 16 -5.47 -12.22 -25.34
N ASP A 17 -4.90 -11.44 -26.25
CA ASP A 17 -3.58 -11.68 -26.85
C ASP A 17 -2.43 -11.02 -26.07
N ASN A 18 -2.74 -10.12 -25.11
CA ASN A 18 -1.76 -9.46 -24.28
C ASN A 18 -1.21 -10.43 -23.22
N ILE A 19 0.01 -10.15 -22.74
CA ILE A 19 0.61 -10.88 -21.61
C ILE A 19 0.08 -10.28 -20.30
N ALA A 20 -0.66 -11.07 -19.53
CA ALA A 20 -1.14 -10.68 -18.20
C ALA A 20 -0.02 -10.79 -17.15
N PHE A 21 0.71 -11.92 -17.18
CA PHE A 21 1.76 -12.18 -16.20
C PHE A 21 3.06 -12.67 -16.86
N THR A 22 4.20 -12.25 -16.30
CA THR A 22 5.50 -12.86 -16.54
C THR A 22 6.03 -13.42 -15.22
N VAL A 23 6.38 -14.69 -15.21
CA VAL A 23 6.91 -15.39 -14.03
C VAL A 23 8.37 -15.77 -14.30
N SER A 24 9.28 -15.27 -13.45
CA SER A 24 10.69 -15.67 -13.54
C SER A 24 10.89 -17.05 -12.94
N GLU A 25 11.38 -18.00 -13.75
CA GLU A 25 11.67 -19.39 -13.40
C GLU A 25 13.15 -19.72 -13.63
N LYS A 26 13.63 -20.86 -13.09
CA LYS A 26 15.04 -21.27 -13.25
C LYS A 26 15.45 -21.52 -14.72
N GLY A 27 14.51 -21.81 -15.59
CA GLY A 27 14.72 -22.11 -17.02
C GLY A 27 14.49 -20.93 -17.96
N GLY A 28 14.16 -19.76 -17.45
CA GLY A 28 13.76 -18.57 -18.21
C GLY A 28 12.40 -18.05 -17.79
N ASP A 29 11.98 -16.96 -18.39
CA ASP A 29 10.69 -16.34 -18.06
C ASP A 29 9.53 -17.08 -18.75
N LYS A 30 8.48 -17.37 -18.00
CA LYS A 30 7.21 -17.88 -18.52
C LYS A 30 6.23 -16.72 -18.64
N ASN A 31 5.73 -16.48 -19.83
CA ASN A 31 4.65 -15.53 -20.08
C ASN A 31 3.32 -16.26 -20.07
N ILE A 32 2.29 -15.59 -19.53
CA ILE A 32 0.91 -16.08 -19.45
C ILE A 32 0.04 -14.99 -20.06
N SER A 33 -0.64 -15.31 -21.17
CA SER A 33 -1.57 -14.41 -21.82
C SER A 33 -2.88 -14.27 -21.03
N PHE A 34 -3.67 -13.25 -21.37
CA PHE A 34 -5.01 -13.12 -20.79
C PHE A 34 -5.93 -14.30 -21.18
N SER A 35 -5.76 -14.87 -22.37
CA SER A 35 -6.47 -16.07 -22.77
C SER A 35 -6.12 -17.27 -21.90
N GLU A 36 -4.81 -17.55 -21.69
CA GLU A 36 -4.35 -18.65 -20.82
C GLU A 36 -4.76 -18.44 -19.36
N LEU A 37 -4.78 -17.19 -18.90
CA LEU A 37 -5.27 -16.83 -17.57
C LEU A 37 -6.77 -17.12 -17.45
N TYR A 38 -7.56 -16.74 -18.46
CA TYR A 38 -9.00 -17.01 -18.51
C TYR A 38 -9.27 -18.50 -18.39
N ASP A 39 -8.61 -19.33 -19.20
CA ASP A 39 -8.78 -20.78 -19.19
C ASP A 39 -8.43 -21.39 -17.83
N SER A 40 -7.32 -20.90 -17.22
CA SER A 40 -6.87 -21.37 -15.91
C SER A 40 -7.85 -20.98 -14.78
N VAL A 41 -8.37 -19.74 -14.83
CA VAL A 41 -9.35 -19.25 -13.85
C VAL A 41 -10.69 -19.94 -14.04
N SER A 42 -11.14 -20.17 -15.29
CA SER A 42 -12.38 -20.90 -15.60
C SER A 42 -12.34 -22.31 -15.03
N ALA A 43 -11.26 -23.04 -15.30
CA ALA A 43 -11.09 -24.40 -14.78
C ALA A 43 -11.10 -24.42 -13.23
N LEU A 44 -10.38 -23.47 -12.59
CA LEU A 44 -10.31 -23.42 -11.12
C LEU A 44 -11.66 -23.01 -10.51
N SER A 45 -12.33 -22.00 -11.08
CA SER A 45 -13.63 -21.55 -10.58
C SER A 45 -14.73 -22.61 -10.76
N SER A 46 -14.68 -23.38 -11.85
CA SER A 46 -15.54 -24.55 -12.05
C SER A 46 -15.32 -25.60 -10.96
N ALA A 47 -14.07 -25.95 -10.67
CA ALA A 47 -13.72 -26.91 -9.62
C ALA A 47 -14.10 -26.41 -8.20
N LEU A 48 -14.15 -25.09 -7.99
CA LEU A 48 -14.54 -24.46 -6.74
C LEU A 48 -16.02 -24.11 -6.64
N SER A 49 -16.84 -24.40 -7.65
CA SER A 49 -18.27 -24.00 -7.71
C SER A 49 -19.09 -24.48 -6.51
N GLY A 50 -18.76 -25.64 -5.94
CA GLY A 50 -19.37 -26.15 -4.71
C GLY A 50 -19.11 -25.31 -3.44
N TYR A 51 -18.22 -24.33 -3.54
CA TYR A 51 -17.89 -23.40 -2.44
C TYR A 51 -18.54 -22.02 -2.62
N ALA A 52 -19.44 -21.82 -3.57
CA ALA A 52 -20.16 -20.55 -3.74
C ALA A 52 -20.81 -20.13 -2.41
N GLY A 53 -20.60 -18.85 -2.01
CA GLY A 53 -21.04 -18.31 -0.72
C GLY A 53 -20.23 -18.80 0.49
N LYS A 54 -19.20 -19.64 0.31
CA LYS A 54 -18.29 -20.13 1.37
C LYS A 54 -17.01 -19.32 1.39
N ARG A 55 -16.34 -19.30 2.54
CA ARG A 55 -15.07 -18.60 2.71
C ARG A 55 -13.90 -19.53 2.43
N ILE A 56 -12.97 -19.05 1.60
CA ILE A 56 -11.75 -19.77 1.21
C ILE A 56 -10.55 -18.89 1.59
N ILE A 57 -9.67 -19.41 2.44
CA ILE A 57 -8.40 -18.74 2.75
C ILE A 57 -7.44 -18.92 1.56
N VAL A 58 -6.77 -17.83 1.17
CA VAL A 58 -5.62 -17.88 0.25
C VAL A 58 -4.41 -17.27 0.97
N THR A 59 -3.33 -18.05 1.10
CA THR A 59 -2.12 -17.64 1.82
C THR A 59 -0.85 -18.12 1.13
N GLY A 60 0.21 -17.32 1.21
CA GLY A 60 1.50 -17.59 0.59
C GLY A 60 2.14 -16.34 0.00
N LYS A 61 3.31 -16.52 -0.62
CA LYS A 61 4.02 -15.43 -1.30
C LYS A 61 3.28 -14.98 -2.56
N ASN A 62 3.42 -13.69 -2.88
CA ASN A 62 2.97 -13.18 -4.17
C ASN A 62 3.53 -14.01 -5.31
N SER A 63 2.63 -14.53 -6.13
CA SER A 63 2.96 -15.35 -7.28
C SER A 63 1.78 -15.42 -8.25
N TYR A 64 2.02 -15.89 -9.45
CA TYR A 64 0.95 -16.23 -10.37
C TYR A 64 -0.09 -17.16 -9.76
N TYR A 65 0.35 -18.20 -9.03
CA TYR A 65 -0.57 -19.16 -8.40
C TYR A 65 -1.41 -18.54 -7.30
N TRP A 66 -0.89 -17.54 -6.60
CA TRP A 66 -1.67 -16.78 -5.63
C TRP A 66 -2.76 -15.95 -6.34
N ALA A 67 -2.40 -15.24 -7.41
CA ALA A 67 -3.36 -14.47 -8.22
C ALA A 67 -4.42 -15.38 -8.86
N LEU A 68 -4.02 -16.53 -9.43
CA LEU A 68 -4.91 -17.54 -9.97
C LEU A 68 -5.89 -18.05 -8.91
N SER A 69 -5.40 -18.35 -7.68
CA SER A 69 -6.25 -18.80 -6.58
C SER A 69 -7.30 -17.76 -6.20
N ALA A 70 -6.88 -16.49 -6.05
CA ALA A 70 -7.80 -15.41 -5.69
C ALA A 70 -8.87 -15.17 -6.76
N LEU A 71 -8.47 -15.13 -8.03
CA LEU A 71 -9.42 -14.98 -9.16
C LEU A 71 -10.36 -16.18 -9.25
N GLY A 72 -9.84 -17.42 -9.13
CA GLY A 72 -10.66 -18.62 -9.14
C GLY A 72 -11.69 -18.65 -8.02
N VAL A 73 -11.32 -18.25 -6.80
CA VAL A 73 -12.22 -18.14 -5.65
C VAL A 73 -13.33 -17.11 -5.92
N LEU A 74 -12.96 -15.91 -6.37
CA LEU A 74 -13.90 -14.83 -6.62
C LEU A 74 -14.83 -15.13 -7.80
N CYS A 75 -14.31 -15.75 -8.87
CA CYS A 75 -15.13 -16.14 -10.03
C CYS A 75 -16.05 -17.34 -9.73
N ALA A 76 -15.71 -18.18 -8.77
CA ALA A 76 -16.58 -19.26 -8.29
C ALA A 76 -17.75 -18.76 -7.41
N GLY A 77 -17.80 -17.46 -7.08
CA GLY A 77 -18.78 -16.90 -6.15
C GLY A 77 -18.47 -17.23 -4.68
N ALA A 78 -17.27 -17.69 -4.37
CA ALA A 78 -16.79 -17.89 -3.01
C ALA A 78 -16.19 -16.60 -2.45
N HIS A 79 -16.13 -16.48 -1.13
CA HIS A 79 -15.57 -15.30 -0.44
C HIS A 79 -14.08 -15.50 -0.20
N LEU A 80 -13.27 -14.65 -0.76
CA LEU A 80 -11.82 -14.66 -0.60
C LEU A 80 -11.42 -14.16 0.80
N VAL A 81 -10.61 -14.94 1.51
CA VAL A 81 -9.98 -14.55 2.78
C VAL A 81 -8.46 -14.54 2.61
N PRO A 82 -7.88 -13.40 2.21
CA PRO A 82 -6.43 -13.33 2.05
C PRO A 82 -5.76 -13.20 3.42
N VAL A 83 -4.77 -14.08 3.69
CA VAL A 83 -4.08 -14.11 4.99
C VAL A 83 -2.58 -14.02 4.81
N ASP A 84 -1.96 -13.15 5.62
CA ASP A 84 -0.51 -12.96 5.65
C ASP A 84 0.20 -14.23 6.14
N GLN A 85 1.06 -14.78 5.30
CA GLN A 85 1.88 -15.94 5.61
C GLN A 85 2.88 -15.72 6.76
N SER A 86 3.30 -14.46 6.97
CA SER A 86 4.33 -14.09 7.95
C SER A 86 3.81 -13.93 9.37
N LEU A 87 2.50 -13.99 9.58
CA LEU A 87 1.91 -13.90 10.92
C LEU A 87 2.45 -14.99 11.84
N PRO A 88 2.61 -14.72 13.14
CA PRO A 88 2.87 -15.75 14.14
C PRO A 88 1.79 -16.84 14.10
N ASP A 89 2.16 -18.09 14.43
CA ASP A 89 1.24 -19.24 14.32
C ASP A 89 -0.04 -19.05 15.12
N SER A 90 0.06 -18.49 16.33
CA SER A 90 -1.10 -18.20 17.18
C SER A 90 -2.07 -17.21 16.54
N GLU A 91 -1.55 -16.19 15.87
CA GLU A 91 -2.38 -15.19 15.18
C GLU A 91 -2.97 -15.75 13.89
N PHE A 92 -2.18 -16.51 13.14
CA PHE A 92 -2.63 -17.18 11.91
C PHE A 92 -3.78 -18.16 12.23
N CYS A 93 -3.63 -19.02 13.27
CA CYS A 93 -4.68 -19.93 13.71
C CYS A 93 -5.96 -19.17 14.17
N ARG A 94 -5.79 -18.07 14.88
CA ARG A 94 -6.93 -17.24 15.33
C ARG A 94 -7.69 -16.64 14.15
N ILE A 95 -6.99 -16.12 13.13
CA ILE A 95 -7.62 -15.60 11.92
C ILE A 95 -8.31 -16.72 11.15
N ALA A 96 -7.65 -17.88 10.97
CA ALA A 96 -8.23 -19.02 10.30
C ALA A 96 -9.53 -19.50 10.98
N LEU A 97 -9.57 -19.55 12.31
CA LEU A 97 -10.77 -19.86 13.07
C LEU A 97 -11.88 -18.81 12.91
N ARG A 98 -11.53 -17.52 13.09
CA ARG A 98 -12.50 -16.41 12.98
C ARG A 98 -13.03 -16.21 11.56
N SER A 99 -12.28 -16.61 10.56
CA SER A 99 -12.72 -16.54 9.17
C SER A 99 -13.84 -17.53 8.85
N GLU A 100 -13.99 -18.59 9.64
CA GLU A 100 -14.91 -19.73 9.39
C GLU A 100 -14.75 -20.30 7.97
N ALA A 101 -13.51 -20.33 7.48
CA ALA A 101 -13.21 -20.82 6.14
C ALA A 101 -13.40 -22.34 6.05
N GLU A 102 -14.03 -22.78 4.97
CA GLU A 102 -14.22 -24.22 4.70
C GLU A 102 -13.05 -24.82 3.92
N MET A 103 -12.25 -23.98 3.26
CA MET A 103 -11.09 -24.40 2.49
C MET A 103 -9.92 -23.42 2.67
N ILE A 104 -8.70 -23.94 2.53
CA ILE A 104 -7.48 -23.14 2.44
C ILE A 104 -6.66 -23.54 1.20
N ILE A 105 -6.30 -22.54 0.38
CA ILE A 105 -5.35 -22.66 -0.73
C ILE A 105 -4.04 -22.00 -0.29
N TYR A 106 -2.93 -22.72 -0.35
CA TYR A 106 -1.69 -22.28 0.26
C TYR A 106 -0.45 -22.61 -0.57
N SER A 107 0.58 -21.78 -0.45
CA SER A 107 1.91 -22.10 -1.00
C SER A 107 2.63 -23.13 -0.12
N ASP A 108 3.49 -23.96 -0.73
CA ASP A 108 4.09 -25.10 -0.05
C ASP A 108 4.88 -24.77 1.22
N GLU A 109 5.48 -23.57 1.27
CA GLU A 109 6.17 -23.11 2.47
C GLU A 109 5.27 -23.06 3.70
N MET A 110 3.94 -23.02 3.48
CA MET A 110 2.93 -22.97 4.55
C MET A 110 2.43 -24.36 4.99
N SER A 111 2.92 -25.44 4.39
CA SER A 111 2.39 -26.80 4.60
C SER A 111 2.35 -27.20 6.07
N GLU A 112 3.41 -26.94 6.83
CA GLU A 112 3.51 -27.28 8.26
C GLU A 112 2.46 -26.49 9.06
N LYS A 113 2.43 -25.16 8.88
CA LYS A 113 1.47 -24.27 9.55
C LYS A 113 0.02 -24.61 9.21
N VAL A 114 -0.27 -24.91 7.94
CA VAL A 114 -1.61 -25.30 7.47
C VAL A 114 -2.02 -26.68 7.96
N SER A 115 -1.07 -27.61 8.13
CA SER A 115 -1.37 -28.97 8.63
C SER A 115 -2.04 -28.94 10.00
N ALA A 116 -1.65 -28.00 10.86
CA ALA A 116 -2.17 -27.83 12.22
C ALA A 116 -3.60 -27.23 12.28
N LEU A 117 -4.12 -26.68 11.17
CA LEU A 117 -5.46 -26.08 11.15
C LEU A 117 -6.56 -27.15 11.02
N ASN A 118 -7.66 -26.96 11.74
CA ASN A 118 -8.87 -27.75 11.57
C ASN A 118 -9.79 -27.17 10.47
N ILE A 119 -9.29 -27.19 9.21
CA ILE A 119 -10.05 -26.80 8.02
C ILE A 119 -10.31 -28.03 7.17
N LYS A 120 -11.55 -28.22 6.69
CA LYS A 120 -12.02 -29.42 5.99
C LYS A 120 -11.22 -29.72 4.72
N ALA A 121 -10.96 -28.71 3.91
CA ALA A 121 -10.27 -28.86 2.63
C ALA A 121 -8.97 -28.05 2.60
N LYS A 122 -7.88 -28.67 2.20
CA LYS A 122 -6.56 -28.05 2.09
C LYS A 122 -5.99 -28.32 0.70
N LEU A 123 -5.67 -27.26 -0.06
CA LEU A 123 -5.17 -27.37 -1.43
C LEU A 123 -3.85 -26.62 -1.57
N SER A 124 -2.77 -27.35 -1.90
CA SER A 124 -1.51 -26.72 -2.24
C SER A 124 -1.58 -26.03 -3.59
N MET A 125 -1.01 -24.85 -3.72
CA MET A 125 -0.89 -24.11 -5.00
C MET A 125 -0.15 -24.91 -6.09
N LYS A 126 0.73 -25.84 -5.72
CA LYS A 126 1.36 -26.74 -6.68
C LYS A 126 0.40 -27.75 -7.31
N SER A 127 -0.66 -28.09 -6.59
CA SER A 127 -1.65 -29.07 -7.05
C SER A 127 -2.84 -28.44 -7.78
N LEU A 128 -2.81 -27.13 -8.03
CA LEU A 128 -3.91 -26.41 -8.70
C LEU A 128 -4.22 -26.99 -10.09
N SER A 129 -3.18 -27.29 -10.89
CA SER A 129 -3.32 -27.87 -12.22
C SER A 129 -3.92 -29.28 -12.23
N ASP A 130 -3.67 -30.06 -11.16
CA ASP A 130 -4.25 -31.40 -11.01
C ASP A 130 -5.67 -31.33 -10.46
N PHE A 131 -5.94 -30.38 -9.58
CA PHE A 131 -7.27 -30.12 -9.00
C PHE A 131 -8.26 -29.57 -10.04
N ALA A 132 -7.80 -28.69 -10.92
CA ALA A 132 -8.61 -27.97 -11.89
C ALA A 132 -8.13 -28.25 -13.33
N LYS A 133 -8.41 -29.45 -13.86
CA LYS A 133 -7.91 -29.89 -15.17
C LYS A 133 -8.58 -29.19 -16.34
N LYS A 134 -9.93 -29.11 -16.32
CA LYS A 134 -10.78 -28.42 -17.30
C LYS A 134 -12.11 -28.03 -16.67
N GLY A 135 -12.70 -26.96 -17.13
CA GLY A 135 -14.01 -26.51 -16.72
C GLY A 135 -14.33 -25.14 -17.29
N ASP A 136 -15.58 -24.90 -17.55
CA ASP A 136 -16.06 -23.61 -18.02
C ASP A 136 -16.31 -22.67 -16.83
N MET A 137 -16.28 -21.36 -17.09
CA MET A 137 -16.63 -20.36 -16.09
C MET A 137 -18.04 -20.64 -15.56
N PRO A 138 -18.29 -20.71 -14.25
CA PRO A 138 -19.63 -20.94 -13.70
C PRO A 138 -20.66 -19.96 -14.27
N GLU A 139 -21.86 -20.42 -14.64
CA GLU A 139 -22.88 -19.56 -15.19
C GLU A 139 -23.43 -18.55 -14.15
N THR A 140 -23.55 -18.98 -12.89
CA THR A 140 -24.08 -18.15 -11.82
C THR A 140 -23.21 -16.90 -11.62
N GLU A 141 -23.84 -15.73 -11.70
CA GLU A 141 -23.18 -14.46 -11.42
C GLU A 141 -23.17 -14.19 -9.93
N PRO A 142 -22.00 -13.97 -9.30
CA PRO A 142 -21.90 -13.61 -7.89
C PRO A 142 -22.55 -12.25 -7.60
N ASP A 143 -23.13 -12.11 -6.41
CA ASP A 143 -23.69 -10.83 -5.96
C ASP A 143 -22.58 -9.77 -5.80
N GLY A 144 -22.69 -8.70 -6.58
CA GLY A 144 -21.72 -7.60 -6.56
C GLY A 144 -21.76 -6.76 -5.28
N ASP A 145 -22.89 -6.73 -4.58
CA ASP A 145 -23.08 -5.95 -3.34
C ASP A 145 -22.88 -6.80 -2.07
N GLY A 146 -22.94 -8.12 -2.21
CA GLY A 146 -22.64 -9.06 -1.12
C GLY A 146 -21.15 -9.14 -0.77
N LEU A 147 -20.84 -9.91 0.28
CA LEU A 147 -19.46 -10.18 0.68
C LEU A 147 -18.71 -10.86 -0.48
N SER A 148 -17.59 -10.29 -0.88
CA SER A 148 -16.64 -10.90 -1.83
C SER A 148 -15.30 -11.17 -1.19
N VAL A 149 -14.79 -10.24 -0.37
CA VAL A 149 -13.48 -10.35 0.28
C VAL A 149 -13.60 -10.04 1.76
N LEU A 150 -13.05 -10.90 2.60
CA LEU A 150 -12.95 -10.71 4.04
C LEU A 150 -11.48 -10.47 4.43
N MET A 151 -11.14 -9.23 4.75
CA MET A 151 -9.77 -8.85 5.09
C MET A 151 -9.58 -8.65 6.58
N PHE A 152 -8.55 -9.27 7.15
CA PHE A 152 -8.16 -9.06 8.54
C PHE A 152 -7.12 -7.96 8.64
N THR A 153 -7.43 -6.90 9.41
CA THR A 153 -6.49 -5.80 9.66
C THR A 153 -5.70 -6.06 10.94
N SER A 154 -4.40 -5.81 10.90
CA SER A 154 -3.55 -5.82 12.10
C SER A 154 -3.87 -4.58 12.96
N GLY A 155 -4.81 -4.71 13.88
CA GLY A 155 -5.10 -3.68 14.88
C GLY A 155 -3.90 -3.45 15.80
N THR A 156 -3.56 -2.18 16.07
CA THR A 156 -2.46 -1.83 16.99
C THR A 156 -2.82 -2.02 18.48
N THR A 157 -4.07 -2.32 18.81
CA THR A 157 -4.58 -2.25 20.20
C THR A 157 -5.41 -3.44 20.67
N SER A 158 -5.89 -4.32 19.76
CA SER A 158 -6.76 -5.46 20.13
C SER A 158 -6.75 -6.51 19.01
N ALA A 159 -7.62 -7.51 19.10
CA ALA A 159 -7.77 -8.54 18.05
C ALA A 159 -8.01 -7.90 16.67
N SER A 160 -7.40 -8.48 15.62
CA SER A 160 -7.57 -8.08 14.21
C SER A 160 -9.05 -7.94 13.86
N LYS A 161 -9.45 -6.83 13.24
CA LYS A 161 -10.83 -6.64 12.76
C LYS A 161 -11.01 -7.28 11.39
N ALA A 162 -12.16 -7.88 11.16
CA ALA A 162 -12.52 -8.54 9.90
C ALA A 162 -13.36 -7.60 9.04
N VAL A 163 -12.73 -6.95 8.07
CA VAL A 163 -13.33 -5.98 7.14
C VAL A 163 -14.05 -6.72 6.02
N MET A 164 -15.34 -6.47 5.83
CA MET A 164 -16.16 -7.04 4.78
C MET A 164 -16.21 -6.13 3.55
N LEU A 165 -15.70 -6.59 2.43
CA LEU A 165 -15.69 -5.86 1.16
C LEU A 165 -16.56 -6.56 0.12
N SER A 166 -17.37 -5.80 -0.60
CA SER A 166 -18.11 -6.27 -1.76
C SER A 166 -17.27 -6.14 -3.04
N ALA A 167 -17.71 -6.80 -4.12
CA ALA A 167 -17.12 -6.60 -5.44
C ALA A 167 -17.27 -5.14 -5.88
N ASN A 168 -18.44 -4.54 -5.65
CA ASN A 168 -18.70 -3.14 -5.99
C ASN A 168 -17.79 -2.16 -5.21
N ASN A 169 -17.47 -2.43 -3.93
CA ASN A 169 -16.51 -1.60 -3.20
C ASN A 169 -15.15 -1.57 -3.92
N ILE A 170 -14.64 -2.73 -4.34
CA ILE A 170 -13.33 -2.87 -4.99
C ILE A 170 -13.38 -2.28 -6.42
N LEU A 171 -14.40 -2.63 -7.20
CA LEU A 171 -14.51 -2.20 -8.60
C LEU A 171 -14.73 -0.70 -8.73
N SER A 172 -15.55 -0.08 -7.85
CA SER A 172 -15.72 1.37 -7.83
C SER A 172 -14.39 2.10 -7.63
N ASN A 173 -13.53 1.56 -6.75
CA ASN A 173 -12.22 2.12 -6.50
C ASN A 173 -11.28 1.94 -7.71
N ILE A 174 -11.34 0.79 -8.39
CA ILE A 174 -10.60 0.52 -9.63
C ILE A 174 -11.00 1.52 -10.73
N TYR A 175 -12.30 1.70 -10.98
CA TYR A 175 -12.78 2.64 -11.99
C TYR A 175 -12.38 4.09 -11.67
N ALA A 176 -12.48 4.48 -10.41
CA ALA A 176 -12.03 5.80 -9.97
C ALA A 176 -10.53 6.02 -10.20
N MET A 177 -9.69 5.00 -9.95
CA MET A 177 -8.24 5.07 -10.24
C MET A 177 -7.95 5.15 -11.75
N GLN A 178 -8.69 4.43 -12.58
CA GLN A 178 -8.58 4.50 -14.05
C GLN A 178 -9.01 5.85 -14.61
N GLU A 179 -9.94 6.55 -13.95
CA GLU A 179 -10.35 7.90 -14.33
C GLU A 179 -9.29 8.96 -13.93
N CYS A 180 -8.57 8.72 -12.82
CA CYS A 180 -7.60 9.67 -12.29
C CYS A 180 -6.25 9.62 -12.99
N GLU A 181 -5.82 8.46 -13.48
CA GLU A 181 -4.46 8.25 -14.00
C GLU A 181 -4.46 7.44 -15.30
N ASN A 182 -3.54 7.79 -16.18
CA ASN A 182 -3.38 7.09 -17.45
C ASN A 182 -2.53 5.82 -17.28
N PHE A 183 -3.18 4.67 -17.43
CA PHE A 183 -2.55 3.35 -17.55
C PHE A 183 -2.65 2.86 -18.99
N TYR A 184 -1.56 2.29 -19.50
CA TYR A 184 -1.47 1.82 -20.89
C TYR A 184 -1.27 0.30 -20.92
N GLU A 185 -1.83 -0.36 -21.93
CA GLU A 185 -1.65 -1.80 -22.16
C GLU A 185 -0.15 -2.20 -22.32
N THR A 186 0.68 -1.24 -22.74
CA THR A 186 2.12 -1.40 -22.86
C THR A 186 2.87 -1.25 -21.54
N ASP A 187 2.21 -0.84 -20.48
CA ASP A 187 2.83 -0.70 -19.18
C ASP A 187 3.18 -2.04 -18.56
N VAL A 188 4.27 -2.02 -17.80
CA VAL A 188 4.77 -3.17 -17.06
C VAL A 188 4.88 -2.82 -15.59
N ASN A 189 4.23 -3.62 -14.74
CA ASN A 189 4.30 -3.51 -13.29
C ASN A 189 5.18 -4.61 -12.69
N LEU A 190 5.90 -4.29 -11.60
CA LEU A 190 6.57 -5.28 -10.77
C LEU A 190 5.68 -5.60 -9.55
N ALA A 191 5.19 -6.83 -9.48
CA ALA A 191 4.21 -7.29 -8.48
C ALA A 191 4.87 -7.53 -7.11
N LEU A 192 5.15 -6.45 -6.36
CA LEU A 192 5.79 -6.49 -5.05
C LEU A 192 4.83 -6.38 -3.87
N LEU A 193 3.76 -5.57 -4.01
CA LEU A 193 2.82 -5.38 -2.90
C LEU A 193 2.14 -6.70 -2.54
N PRO A 194 2.09 -7.07 -1.25
CA PRO A 194 1.43 -8.29 -0.84
C PRO A 194 -0.07 -8.28 -1.18
N TYR A 195 -0.56 -9.33 -1.84
CA TYR A 195 -1.96 -9.45 -2.23
C TYR A 195 -2.91 -9.76 -1.07
N TYR A 196 -2.38 -10.15 0.07
CA TYR A 196 -3.17 -10.26 1.29
C TYR A 196 -3.48 -8.90 1.95
N HIS A 197 -3.00 -7.79 1.37
CA HIS A 197 -3.44 -6.43 1.68
C HIS A 197 -4.33 -5.87 0.58
N THR A 198 -5.31 -5.08 0.95
CA THR A 198 -6.26 -4.45 0.02
C THR A 198 -5.54 -3.69 -1.09
N PHE A 199 -4.46 -2.95 -0.75
CA PHE A 199 -3.69 -2.18 -1.72
C PHE A 199 -3.05 -3.08 -2.79
N GLY A 200 -2.48 -4.22 -2.40
CA GLY A 200 -1.91 -5.19 -3.34
C GLY A 200 -2.98 -5.88 -4.20
N LEU A 201 -4.05 -6.35 -3.57
CA LEU A 201 -5.15 -7.04 -4.28
C LEU A 201 -5.83 -6.10 -5.29
N THR A 202 -6.18 -4.88 -4.87
CA THR A 202 -6.85 -3.91 -5.75
C THR A 202 -5.91 -3.44 -6.87
N SER A 203 -4.60 -3.24 -6.59
CA SER A 203 -3.62 -2.94 -7.64
C SER A 203 -3.49 -4.06 -8.68
N MET A 204 -3.51 -5.33 -8.26
CA MET A 204 -3.49 -6.47 -9.17
C MET A 204 -4.71 -6.43 -10.11
N LEU A 205 -5.91 -6.23 -9.57
CA LEU A 205 -7.14 -6.16 -10.36
C LEU A 205 -7.16 -4.92 -11.28
N LEU A 206 -6.66 -3.77 -10.80
CA LEU A 206 -6.52 -2.54 -11.60
C LEU A 206 -5.64 -2.78 -12.82
N PHE A 207 -4.45 -3.37 -12.64
CA PHE A 207 -3.50 -3.56 -13.73
C PHE A 207 -3.98 -4.59 -14.75
N LEU A 208 -4.65 -5.65 -14.28
CA LEU A 208 -5.36 -6.56 -15.19
C LEU A 208 -6.44 -5.80 -15.99
N GLY A 209 -7.24 -4.96 -15.33
CA GLY A 209 -8.30 -4.16 -15.98
C GLY A 209 -7.77 -3.12 -16.98
N CYS A 210 -6.49 -2.77 -16.91
CA CYS A 210 -5.80 -1.91 -17.87
C CYS A 210 -5.05 -2.68 -18.97
N GLY A 211 -5.15 -4.01 -19.00
CA GLY A 211 -4.42 -4.85 -19.96
C GLY A 211 -2.91 -4.90 -19.75
N MET A 212 -2.43 -4.45 -18.59
CA MET A 212 -1.02 -4.34 -18.26
C MET A 212 -0.39 -5.69 -17.91
N ARG A 213 0.90 -5.80 -18.18
CA ARG A 213 1.71 -6.94 -17.77
C ARG A 213 2.25 -6.78 -16.35
N SER A 214 1.99 -7.73 -15.46
CA SER A 214 2.59 -7.81 -14.14
C SER A 214 3.67 -8.87 -14.04
N VAL A 215 4.84 -8.53 -13.46
CA VAL A 215 6.02 -9.39 -13.39
C VAL A 215 6.25 -9.89 -11.97
N TYR A 216 6.39 -11.21 -11.83
CA TYR A 216 6.83 -11.89 -10.61
C TYR A 216 8.32 -12.24 -10.71
N ALA A 217 9.18 -11.35 -10.22
CA ALA A 217 10.63 -11.50 -10.26
C ALA A 217 11.16 -12.21 -9.02
N LYS A 218 11.24 -13.55 -9.05
CA LYS A 218 11.71 -14.35 -7.93
C LYS A 218 13.22 -14.20 -7.72
N GLY A 219 13.63 -13.84 -6.49
CA GLY A 219 15.05 -13.81 -6.09
C GLY A 219 15.88 -12.65 -6.65
N LEU A 220 15.30 -11.77 -7.48
CA LEU A 220 16.00 -10.59 -8.00
C LEU A 220 15.93 -9.43 -7.00
N ARG A 221 17.01 -8.66 -6.94
CA ARG A 221 16.98 -7.34 -6.26
C ARG A 221 16.04 -6.41 -7.03
N ILE A 222 15.23 -5.63 -6.35
CA ILE A 222 14.21 -4.72 -6.94
C ILE A 222 14.79 -3.90 -8.09
N LYS A 223 15.95 -3.24 -7.89
CA LYS A 223 16.61 -2.42 -8.90
C LYS A 223 16.92 -3.19 -10.17
N LYS A 224 17.39 -4.44 -10.06
CA LYS A 224 17.66 -5.31 -11.20
C LYS A 224 16.36 -5.69 -11.91
N ALA A 225 15.31 -6.05 -11.16
CA ALA A 225 14.03 -6.38 -11.74
C ALA A 225 13.40 -5.19 -12.49
N LEU A 226 13.46 -3.97 -11.92
CA LEU A 226 12.98 -2.75 -12.60
C LEU A 226 13.66 -2.54 -13.94
N SER A 227 14.97 -2.79 -14.03
CA SER A 227 15.74 -2.62 -15.25
C SER A 227 15.52 -3.75 -16.26
N ASP A 228 15.64 -5.01 -15.82
CA ASP A 228 15.60 -6.19 -16.70
C ASP A 228 14.22 -6.33 -17.37
N TYR A 229 13.15 -6.07 -16.64
CA TYR A 229 11.76 -6.15 -17.14
C TYR A 229 11.25 -4.84 -17.72
N LYS A 230 12.06 -3.77 -17.73
CA LYS A 230 11.67 -2.43 -18.21
C LYS A 230 10.35 -1.96 -17.58
N VAL A 231 10.26 -2.07 -16.26
CA VAL A 231 9.09 -1.70 -15.48
C VAL A 231 8.79 -0.21 -15.70
N THR A 232 7.54 0.12 -16.04
CA THR A 232 7.08 1.47 -16.36
C THR A 232 6.21 2.07 -15.26
N VAL A 233 5.42 1.22 -14.58
CA VAL A 233 4.57 1.59 -13.45
C VAL A 233 4.97 0.78 -12.23
N PHE A 234 5.19 1.46 -11.12
CA PHE A 234 5.60 0.81 -9.88
C PHE A 234 4.75 1.27 -8.71
N VAL A 235 4.13 0.32 -8.02
CA VAL A 235 3.41 0.59 -6.77
C VAL A 235 4.26 0.12 -5.61
N GLY A 236 4.53 1.03 -4.68
CA GLY A 236 5.42 0.73 -3.57
C GLY A 236 5.09 1.52 -2.32
N VAL A 237 5.63 1.04 -1.21
CA VAL A 237 5.60 1.76 0.07
C VAL A 237 6.78 2.74 0.16
N PRO A 238 6.69 3.83 0.95
CA PRO A 238 7.74 4.84 1.08
C PRO A 238 9.13 4.27 1.30
N LEU A 239 9.29 3.30 2.20
CA LEU A 239 10.58 2.66 2.50
C LEU A 239 11.32 2.14 1.26
N ILE A 240 10.60 1.59 0.28
CA ILE A 240 11.21 1.09 -0.96
C ILE A 240 11.67 2.26 -1.83
N LEU A 241 10.88 3.32 -1.89
CA LEU A 241 11.18 4.52 -2.69
C LEU A 241 12.37 5.28 -2.11
N ASP A 242 12.44 5.40 -0.78
CA ASP A 242 13.58 6.01 -0.08
C ASP A 242 14.87 5.23 -0.39
N ARG A 243 14.84 3.89 -0.34
CA ARG A 243 16.00 3.05 -0.70
C ARG A 243 16.41 3.19 -2.18
N ILE A 244 15.46 3.38 -3.09
CA ILE A 244 15.77 3.64 -4.50
C ILE A 244 16.50 4.99 -4.63
N LYS A 245 15.98 6.04 -3.98
CA LYS A 245 16.59 7.37 -3.92
C LYS A 245 18.00 7.31 -3.33
N GLU A 246 18.17 6.77 -2.13
CA GLU A 246 19.45 6.65 -1.42
C GLU A 246 20.49 5.91 -2.25
N SER A 247 20.10 4.80 -2.90
CA SER A 247 20.98 4.07 -3.80
C SER A 247 21.42 4.91 -5.01
N ALA A 248 20.54 5.78 -5.54
CA ALA A 248 20.88 6.66 -6.64
C ALA A 248 21.78 7.81 -6.18
N GLU A 249 21.50 8.44 -5.06
CA GLU A 249 22.29 9.53 -4.45
C GLU A 249 23.69 9.04 -4.08
N SER A 250 23.81 7.88 -3.42
CA SER A 250 25.10 7.25 -3.11
C SER A 250 25.92 6.96 -4.39
N ALA A 251 25.27 6.51 -5.46
CA ALA A 251 25.97 6.28 -6.73
C ALA A 251 26.45 7.60 -7.37
N ILE A 252 25.70 8.70 -7.26
CA ILE A 252 26.08 10.03 -7.73
C ILE A 252 27.30 10.52 -6.91
N GLU A 253 27.27 10.39 -5.61
CA GLU A 253 28.35 10.82 -4.70
C GLU A 253 29.63 10.05 -4.92
N LYS A 254 29.58 8.70 -4.95
CA LYS A 254 30.73 7.83 -5.22
C LYS A 254 31.36 8.08 -6.60
N SER A 255 30.56 8.57 -7.55
CA SER A 255 31.10 8.95 -8.89
C SER A 255 31.71 10.35 -8.93
N GLY A 256 31.71 11.12 -7.83
CA GLY A 256 32.18 12.50 -7.76
C GLY A 256 31.31 13.50 -8.54
N LYS A 257 30.11 13.11 -8.96
CA LYS A 257 29.25 13.90 -9.87
C LYS A 257 28.22 14.78 -9.15
N LYS A 258 28.32 14.96 -7.83
CA LYS A 258 27.33 15.73 -7.02
C LYS A 258 27.15 17.17 -7.55
N ARG A 259 28.27 17.88 -7.88
CA ARG A 259 28.21 19.24 -8.45
C ARG A 259 27.56 19.25 -9.85
N LEU A 260 27.87 18.26 -10.68
CA LEU A 260 27.26 18.11 -11.98
C LEU A 260 25.74 17.86 -11.86
N PHE A 261 25.31 16.96 -10.95
CA PHE A 261 23.90 16.69 -10.70
C PHE A 261 23.16 17.96 -10.26
N SER A 262 23.74 18.75 -9.35
CA SER A 262 23.15 20.04 -8.92
C SER A 262 23.04 21.03 -10.09
N ALA A 263 24.05 21.15 -10.95
CA ALA A 263 24.01 22.03 -12.12
C ALA A 263 22.92 21.56 -13.14
N MET A 264 22.83 20.25 -13.36
CA MET A 264 21.79 19.64 -14.22
C MET A 264 20.39 19.90 -13.68
N THR A 265 20.21 19.83 -12.35
CA THR A 265 18.93 20.15 -11.68
C THR A 265 18.56 21.61 -11.91
N GLY A 266 19.52 22.55 -11.74
CA GLY A 266 19.29 23.97 -12.02
C GLY A 266 18.88 24.23 -13.47
N LEU A 267 19.61 23.61 -14.43
CA LEU A 267 19.29 23.71 -15.86
C LEU A 267 17.89 23.15 -16.15
N SER A 268 17.56 22.00 -15.60
CA SER A 268 16.26 21.36 -15.77
C SER A 268 15.12 22.26 -15.29
N HIS A 269 15.26 22.86 -14.09
CA HIS A 269 14.28 23.80 -13.57
C HIS A 269 14.14 25.06 -14.43
N ALA A 270 15.25 25.57 -14.99
CA ALA A 270 15.19 26.72 -15.90
C ALA A 270 14.44 26.39 -17.19
N LEU A 271 14.67 25.20 -17.78
CA LEU A 271 13.95 24.75 -18.98
C LEU A 271 12.45 24.53 -18.69
N LEU A 272 12.10 23.94 -17.55
CA LEU A 272 10.69 23.75 -17.16
C LEU A 272 9.93 25.10 -17.04
N LYS A 273 10.59 26.16 -16.56
CA LYS A 273 9.97 27.49 -16.47
C LYS A 273 9.58 28.09 -17.82
N ILE A 274 10.23 27.64 -18.89
CA ILE A 274 9.91 28.06 -20.27
C ILE A 274 9.14 26.99 -21.04
N GLY A 275 8.57 25.99 -20.32
CA GLY A 275 7.71 24.95 -20.88
C GLY A 275 8.46 23.79 -21.56
N ILE A 276 9.78 23.67 -21.39
CA ILE A 276 10.57 22.59 -21.98
C ILE A 276 10.90 21.54 -20.93
N ASP A 277 10.30 20.36 -21.03
CA ASP A 277 10.68 19.22 -20.20
C ASP A 277 11.79 18.37 -20.84
N ALA A 278 13.01 18.63 -20.42
CA ALA A 278 14.20 17.88 -20.85
C ALA A 278 14.70 16.88 -19.80
N ARG A 279 13.96 16.63 -18.70
CA ARG A 279 14.40 15.81 -17.57
C ARG A 279 14.77 14.39 -17.98
N SER A 280 14.02 13.77 -18.89
CA SER A 280 14.30 12.42 -19.40
C SER A 280 15.65 12.32 -20.14
N LEU A 281 16.06 13.36 -20.84
CA LEU A 281 17.35 13.44 -21.52
C LEU A 281 18.47 13.76 -20.54
N ILE A 282 18.31 14.81 -19.73
CA ILE A 282 19.30 15.31 -18.76
C ILE A 282 19.67 14.20 -17.77
N PHE A 283 18.70 13.48 -17.23
CA PHE A 283 18.89 12.43 -16.21
C PHE A 283 18.87 11.01 -16.80
N SER A 284 19.06 10.84 -18.10
CA SER A 284 18.99 9.53 -18.80
C SER A 284 19.88 8.45 -18.18
N SER A 285 21.08 8.83 -17.69
CA SER A 285 22.03 7.89 -17.07
C SER A 285 21.52 7.36 -15.70
N ILE A 286 20.78 8.16 -14.95
CA ILE A 286 20.14 7.75 -13.69
C ILE A 286 18.90 6.92 -14.00
N ARG A 287 18.05 7.39 -14.90
CA ARG A 287 16.82 6.70 -15.32
C ARG A 287 17.09 5.29 -15.85
N LYS A 288 18.14 5.11 -16.66
CA LYS A 288 18.56 3.77 -17.14
C LYS A 288 18.88 2.79 -16.01
N LYS A 289 19.33 3.26 -14.85
CA LYS A 289 19.65 2.40 -13.69
C LYS A 289 18.42 1.98 -12.88
N ILE A 290 17.30 2.67 -13.01
CA ILE A 290 16.05 2.40 -12.34
C ILE A 290 14.95 1.92 -13.31
N GLY A 291 15.33 1.52 -14.51
CA GLY A 291 14.45 0.96 -15.53
C GLY A 291 13.78 1.99 -16.42
N ALA A 292 12.57 1.69 -16.85
CA ALA A 292 11.76 2.53 -17.74
C ALA A 292 10.63 3.28 -16.98
N LEU A 293 10.78 3.46 -15.67
CA LEU A 293 9.75 4.04 -14.81
C LEU A 293 9.27 5.40 -15.34
N ARG A 294 7.96 5.52 -15.49
CA ARG A 294 7.24 6.76 -15.80
C ARG A 294 6.32 7.20 -14.66
N LEU A 295 5.72 6.23 -13.96
CA LEU A 295 4.77 6.44 -12.88
C LEU A 295 5.14 5.58 -11.66
N VAL A 296 5.19 6.22 -10.52
CA VAL A 296 5.35 5.57 -9.21
C VAL A 296 4.17 5.97 -8.35
N ILE A 297 3.50 4.99 -7.75
CA ILE A 297 2.36 5.20 -6.84
C ILE A 297 2.79 4.80 -5.44
N SER A 298 2.71 5.72 -4.50
CA SER A 298 3.04 5.50 -3.09
C SER A 298 1.80 5.54 -2.20
N GLY A 299 1.71 4.64 -1.25
CA GLY A 299 0.63 4.60 -0.28
C GLY A 299 1.01 3.88 1.01
N ALA A 300 0.05 3.72 1.91
CA ALA A 300 0.14 3.03 3.19
C ALA A 300 0.95 3.72 4.30
N ALA A 301 1.81 4.69 4.00
CA ALA A 301 2.56 5.48 4.96
C ALA A 301 2.91 6.87 4.38
N PRO A 302 3.23 7.87 5.21
CA PRO A 302 3.69 9.17 4.74
C PRO A 302 4.98 9.05 3.93
N LEU A 303 5.06 9.79 2.82
CA LEU A 303 6.24 9.87 1.96
C LEU A 303 7.03 11.15 2.27
N SER A 304 8.36 11.05 2.30
CA SER A 304 9.20 12.22 2.56
C SER A 304 9.20 13.19 1.37
N GLU A 305 9.15 14.49 1.66
CA GLU A 305 9.24 15.53 0.63
C GLU A 305 10.52 15.41 -0.21
N SER A 306 11.63 15.01 0.42
CA SER A 306 12.91 14.82 -0.28
C SER A 306 12.83 13.71 -1.34
N THR A 307 12.07 12.66 -1.09
CA THR A 307 11.85 11.58 -2.05
C THR A 307 10.93 12.02 -3.18
N ILE A 308 9.86 12.75 -2.88
CA ILE A 308 9.00 13.35 -3.92
C ILE A 308 9.84 14.23 -4.85
N ARG A 309 10.62 15.16 -4.29
CA ARG A 309 11.48 16.09 -5.06
C ARG A 309 12.54 15.36 -5.90
N PHE A 310 13.13 14.28 -5.37
CA PHE A 310 14.10 13.49 -6.11
C PHE A 310 13.49 12.89 -7.39
N PHE A 311 12.33 12.25 -7.29
CA PHE A 311 11.63 11.67 -8.45
C PHE A 311 11.19 12.74 -9.45
N ASP A 312 10.70 13.89 -8.95
CA ASP A 312 10.34 15.04 -9.80
C ASP A 312 11.55 15.58 -10.58
N VAL A 313 12.71 15.73 -9.91
CA VAL A 313 13.94 16.20 -10.55
C VAL A 313 14.37 15.31 -11.71
N ILE A 314 14.28 13.99 -11.55
CA ILE A 314 14.67 13.04 -12.60
C ILE A 314 13.55 12.79 -13.62
N GLY A 315 12.40 13.48 -13.51
CA GLY A 315 11.28 13.39 -14.43
C GLY A 315 10.51 12.08 -14.37
N ILE A 316 10.35 11.49 -13.19
CA ILE A 316 9.47 10.36 -12.92
C ILE A 316 8.30 10.88 -12.10
N LEU A 317 7.07 10.68 -12.60
CA LEU A 317 5.86 11.03 -11.86
C LEU A 317 5.73 10.14 -10.62
N LEU A 318 5.77 10.77 -9.45
CA LEU A 318 5.47 10.10 -8.18
C LEU A 318 4.20 10.72 -7.60
N ILE A 319 3.19 9.90 -7.38
CA ILE A 319 1.92 10.29 -6.78
C ILE A 319 1.69 9.56 -5.46
N GLN A 320 1.01 10.22 -4.55
CA GLN A 320 0.61 9.66 -3.28
C GLN A 320 -0.88 9.38 -3.24
N GLY A 321 -1.25 8.26 -2.60
CA GLY A 321 -2.63 7.93 -2.26
C GLY A 321 -2.81 7.73 -0.77
N TYR A 322 -3.99 8.08 -0.27
CA TYR A 322 -4.42 7.83 1.10
C TYR A 322 -5.65 6.94 1.11
N GLY A 323 -5.69 6.07 2.09
CA GLY A 323 -6.82 5.19 2.33
C GLY A 323 -6.53 4.12 3.36
N MET A 324 -7.46 3.19 3.48
CA MET A 324 -7.43 2.12 4.46
C MET A 324 -8.16 0.90 3.92
N THR A 325 -8.01 -0.25 4.56
CA THR A 325 -8.68 -1.49 4.14
C THR A 325 -10.19 -1.29 4.02
N GLU A 326 -10.76 -0.54 4.92
CA GLU A 326 -12.19 -0.22 5.01
C GLU A 326 -12.71 0.65 3.85
N THR A 327 -11.82 1.13 2.97
CA THR A 327 -12.18 1.96 1.79
C THR A 327 -11.68 1.40 0.45
N SER A 328 -11.29 0.14 0.37
CA SER A 328 -11.05 -0.71 -0.82
C SER A 328 -9.92 -0.34 -1.81
N PRO A 329 -8.78 0.27 -1.50
CA PRO A 329 -8.40 0.96 -0.29
C PRO A 329 -8.45 2.49 -0.38
N VAL A 330 -8.55 3.13 -1.58
CA VAL A 330 -8.20 4.53 -1.83
C VAL A 330 -9.35 5.48 -1.54
N ILE A 331 -9.08 6.49 -0.71
CA ILE A 331 -9.98 7.61 -0.40
C ILE A 331 -9.64 8.80 -1.28
N SER A 332 -8.34 9.14 -1.35
CA SER A 332 -7.83 10.26 -2.12
C SER A 332 -6.48 9.93 -2.75
N ALA A 333 -6.16 10.59 -3.84
CA ALA A 333 -4.87 10.49 -4.48
C ALA A 333 -4.48 11.82 -5.16
N GLU A 334 -3.17 12.06 -5.26
CA GLU A 334 -2.64 13.05 -6.19
C GLU A 334 -2.88 12.57 -7.63
N ARG A 335 -2.95 13.50 -8.57
CA ARG A 335 -3.05 13.24 -10.01
C ARG A 335 -1.91 13.95 -10.73
N GLU A 336 -1.55 13.50 -11.92
CA GLU A 336 -0.41 14.06 -12.68
C GLU A 336 -0.37 15.59 -12.67
N ASN A 337 -1.51 16.25 -12.93
CA ASN A 337 -1.63 17.70 -13.02
C ASN A 337 -2.18 18.37 -11.75
N GLU A 338 -2.48 17.60 -10.70
CA GLU A 338 -3.07 18.08 -9.44
C GLU A 338 -2.31 17.47 -8.27
N ARG A 339 -1.14 18.02 -7.98
CA ARG A 339 -0.29 17.59 -6.85
C ARG A 339 0.02 18.76 -5.94
N ARG A 340 0.06 18.47 -4.65
CA ARG A 340 0.43 19.44 -3.63
C ARG A 340 1.29 18.76 -2.56
N ILE A 341 2.54 19.14 -2.45
CA ILE A 341 3.48 18.56 -1.48
C ILE A 341 2.90 18.64 -0.08
N GLY A 342 2.96 17.51 0.63
CA GLY A 342 2.41 17.34 1.98
C GLY A 342 0.93 16.99 2.04
N SER A 343 0.19 17.06 0.90
CA SER A 343 -1.17 16.53 0.80
C SER A 343 -1.17 15.07 0.36
N VAL A 344 -2.31 14.42 0.54
CA VAL A 344 -2.60 13.08 0.00
C VAL A 344 -3.57 13.16 -1.19
N GLY A 345 -3.55 14.32 -1.90
CA GLY A 345 -4.37 14.57 -3.07
C GLY A 345 -5.81 14.96 -2.74
N LYS A 346 -6.66 14.89 -3.76
CA LYS A 346 -8.10 15.16 -3.68
C LYS A 346 -8.89 13.86 -3.57
N PRO A 347 -10.14 13.90 -3.10
CA PRO A 347 -11.00 12.73 -3.08
C PRO A 347 -11.07 12.03 -4.43
N MET A 348 -11.15 10.69 -4.41
CA MET A 348 -11.39 9.90 -5.61
C MET A 348 -12.78 10.19 -6.20
N PRO A 349 -12.98 10.06 -7.51
CA PRO A 349 -14.30 10.16 -8.11
C PRO A 349 -15.33 9.29 -7.38
N GLY A 350 -16.50 9.88 -7.06
CA GLY A 350 -17.56 9.21 -6.33
C GLY A 350 -17.35 9.06 -4.81
N VAL A 351 -16.23 9.56 -4.28
CA VAL A 351 -15.95 9.55 -2.84
C VAL A 351 -16.15 10.93 -2.24
N ASP A 352 -17.02 11.01 -1.25
CA ASP A 352 -17.28 12.23 -0.48
C ASP A 352 -16.48 12.22 0.82
N VAL A 353 -15.73 13.29 1.07
CA VAL A 353 -14.87 13.45 2.24
C VAL A 353 -15.22 14.74 2.97
N LYS A 354 -15.44 14.64 4.27
CA LYS A 354 -15.65 15.81 5.13
C LYS A 354 -14.84 15.73 6.41
N ILE A 355 -14.64 16.88 7.06
CA ILE A 355 -13.95 16.96 8.35
C ILE A 355 -15.02 17.04 9.46
N GLY A 356 -15.03 16.02 10.32
CA GLY A 356 -15.93 15.95 11.47
C GLY A 356 -15.39 16.72 12.65
N SER A 357 -16.25 17.56 13.26
CA SER A 357 -15.94 18.34 14.48
C SER A 357 -14.58 19.07 14.41
N PRO A 358 -14.34 19.94 13.42
CA PRO A 358 -13.07 20.61 13.27
C PRO A 358 -12.79 21.55 14.44
N ASN A 359 -11.53 21.61 14.87
CA ASN A 359 -11.05 22.57 15.87
C ASN A 359 -10.84 23.97 15.25
N GLY A 360 -10.32 24.94 16.04
CA GLY A 360 -10.07 26.30 15.57
C GLY A 360 -9.06 26.43 14.43
N GLU A 361 -8.29 25.37 14.12
CA GLU A 361 -7.34 25.27 12.99
C GLU A 361 -7.96 24.51 11.80
N GLY A 362 -9.23 24.13 11.86
CA GLY A 362 -9.89 23.36 10.81
C GLY A 362 -9.58 21.87 10.81
N VAL A 363 -8.81 21.37 11.80
CA VAL A 363 -8.42 19.97 11.92
C VAL A 363 -9.48 19.18 12.68
N GLY A 364 -9.96 18.10 12.09
CA GLY A 364 -10.92 17.17 12.70
C GLY A 364 -10.78 15.76 12.12
N GLU A 365 -11.68 14.87 12.50
CA GLU A 365 -11.67 13.51 11.98
C GLU A 365 -12.08 13.47 10.50
N ILE A 366 -11.31 12.77 9.69
CA ILE A 366 -11.64 12.55 8.28
C ILE A 366 -12.78 11.54 8.22
N LEU A 367 -13.91 11.94 7.65
CA LEU A 367 -15.11 11.14 7.46
C LEU A 367 -15.30 10.87 5.98
N VAL A 368 -15.61 9.63 5.62
CA VAL A 368 -15.65 9.18 4.23
C VAL A 368 -16.98 8.49 3.90
N LYS A 369 -17.57 8.84 2.77
CA LYS A 369 -18.74 8.18 2.21
C LYS A 369 -18.52 7.93 0.72
N GLY A 370 -18.85 6.73 0.24
CA GLY A 370 -18.69 6.39 -1.16
C GLY A 370 -18.93 4.92 -1.42
N PRO A 371 -19.00 4.53 -2.70
CA PRO A 371 -19.20 3.15 -3.09
C PRO A 371 -18.01 2.24 -2.73
N ASN A 372 -16.84 2.81 -2.48
CA ASN A 372 -15.61 2.13 -2.05
C ASN A 372 -15.60 1.76 -0.56
N VAL A 373 -16.56 2.25 0.25
CA VAL A 373 -16.61 2.03 1.69
C VAL A 373 -17.15 0.64 2.00
N MET A 374 -16.51 -0.07 2.91
CA MET A 374 -16.82 -1.44 3.34
C MET A 374 -18.28 -1.64 3.74
N LEU A 375 -18.72 -2.89 3.75
CA LEU A 375 -20.03 -3.29 4.29
C LEU A 375 -20.09 -3.20 5.82
N GLY A 376 -18.94 -3.26 6.49
CA GLY A 376 -18.79 -3.21 7.94
C GLY A 376 -17.75 -4.21 8.43
N TYR A 377 -17.61 -4.31 9.76
CA TYR A 377 -16.80 -5.35 10.40
C TYR A 377 -17.64 -6.56 10.74
N MET A 378 -17.15 -7.75 10.37
CA MET A 378 -17.83 -9.01 10.69
C MET A 378 -17.84 -9.27 12.20
N GLY A 379 -19.05 -9.49 12.74
CA GLY A 379 -19.24 -9.87 14.14
C GLY A 379 -19.06 -8.72 15.16
N GLU A 380 -18.96 -7.47 14.69
CA GLU A 380 -18.92 -6.30 15.57
C GLU A 380 -20.29 -5.63 15.65
N GLU A 381 -20.75 -5.29 16.84
CA GLU A 381 -22.01 -4.53 17.04
C GLU A 381 -21.78 -3.03 16.77
N ASP A 382 -20.66 -2.50 17.29
CA ASP A 382 -20.26 -1.09 17.10
C ASP A 382 -19.54 -0.92 15.77
N GLN A 383 -20.27 -0.49 14.76
CA GLN A 383 -19.71 -0.17 13.45
C GLN A 383 -19.19 1.28 13.42
N PRO A 384 -18.10 1.57 12.66
CA PRO A 384 -17.47 2.89 12.69
C PRO A 384 -18.20 3.92 11.80
N PHE A 385 -19.51 3.89 11.75
CA PHE A 385 -20.31 4.80 10.93
C PHE A 385 -20.98 5.90 11.76
N CYS A 386 -21.06 7.10 11.19
CA CYS A 386 -21.79 8.24 11.74
C CYS A 386 -22.47 8.99 10.59
N ASP A 387 -23.78 9.12 10.61
CA ASP A 387 -24.59 9.79 9.57
C ASP A 387 -24.29 9.27 8.15
N GLY A 388 -24.03 7.96 8.02
CA GLY A 388 -23.70 7.29 6.77
C GLY A 388 -22.25 7.52 6.28
N TYR A 389 -21.40 8.13 7.08
CA TYR A 389 -19.97 8.26 6.84
C TYR A 389 -19.16 7.29 7.70
N LEU A 390 -18.15 6.70 7.11
CA LEU A 390 -17.12 5.95 7.81
C LEU A 390 -16.22 6.91 8.59
N LYS A 391 -16.01 6.66 9.87
CA LYS A 391 -15.02 7.31 10.71
C LYS A 391 -13.66 6.64 10.47
N THR A 392 -12.70 7.38 9.90
CA THR A 392 -11.40 6.79 9.54
C THR A 392 -10.47 6.62 10.75
N GLY A 393 -10.72 7.39 11.82
CA GLY A 393 -9.79 7.52 12.93
C GLY A 393 -8.54 8.34 12.59
N ASP A 394 -8.45 8.90 11.40
CA ASP A 394 -7.40 9.83 10.99
C ASP A 394 -7.87 11.26 11.15
N LEU A 395 -6.98 12.13 11.61
CA LEU A 395 -7.22 13.57 11.75
C LEU A 395 -6.54 14.33 10.60
N GLY A 396 -7.24 15.33 10.08
CA GLY A 396 -6.74 16.13 8.99
C GLY A 396 -7.60 17.34 8.71
N TYR A 397 -7.31 18.03 7.63
CA TYR A 397 -8.09 19.13 7.10
C TYR A 397 -8.11 19.09 5.58
N ILE A 398 -9.06 19.82 5.00
CA ILE A 398 -9.17 20.03 3.55
C ILE A 398 -8.91 21.50 3.30
N ASP A 399 -7.99 21.80 2.36
CA ASP A 399 -7.70 23.17 2.00
C ASP A 399 -8.78 23.74 1.03
N PRO A 400 -8.77 25.07 0.74
CA PRO A 400 -9.77 25.67 -0.14
C PRO A 400 -9.79 25.13 -1.57
N ASP A 401 -8.70 24.50 -2.03
CA ASP A 401 -8.59 23.88 -3.36
C ASP A 401 -9.00 22.39 -3.35
N GLY A 402 -9.42 21.85 -2.19
CA GLY A 402 -9.91 20.48 -2.02
C GLY A 402 -8.84 19.43 -1.76
N PHE A 403 -7.59 19.82 -1.48
CA PHE A 403 -6.54 18.89 -1.11
C PHE A 403 -6.66 18.48 0.34
N ILE A 404 -6.49 17.17 0.60
CA ILE A 404 -6.56 16.59 1.94
C ILE A 404 -5.15 16.54 2.55
N PHE A 405 -5.03 17.00 3.79
CA PHE A 405 -3.81 16.94 4.59
C PHE A 405 -4.03 16.13 5.85
N ILE A 406 -3.26 15.07 6.04
CA ILE A 406 -3.32 14.24 7.25
C ILE A 406 -2.40 14.84 8.31
N ARG A 407 -2.89 14.89 9.56
CA ARG A 407 -2.13 15.35 10.73
C ARG A 407 -1.70 14.21 11.64
N GLY A 408 -2.48 13.15 11.71
CA GLY A 408 -2.17 11.98 12.52
C GLY A 408 -3.39 11.12 12.84
N ARG A 409 -3.23 10.19 13.77
CA ARG A 409 -4.30 9.32 14.27
C ARG A 409 -4.98 9.91 15.49
N SER A 410 -6.31 9.88 15.55
CA SER A 410 -7.08 10.39 16.68
C SER A 410 -6.67 9.78 18.02
N LYS A 411 -6.39 8.46 18.03
CA LYS A 411 -5.93 7.73 19.21
C LYS A 411 -4.50 8.01 19.65
N ASN A 412 -3.69 8.63 18.79
CA ASN A 412 -2.29 8.94 19.07
C ASN A 412 -2.07 10.38 19.51
N VAL A 413 -3.11 11.22 19.45
CA VAL A 413 -3.02 12.64 19.83
C VAL A 413 -2.50 12.78 21.25
N LEU A 414 -1.45 13.57 21.41
CA LEU A 414 -0.87 13.90 22.69
C LEU A 414 -1.57 15.13 23.27
N VAL A 415 -2.44 14.92 24.23
CA VAL A 415 -3.17 16.03 24.88
C VAL A 415 -2.36 16.52 26.07
N LEU A 416 -1.80 17.72 25.94
CA LEU A 416 -1.03 18.37 27.00
C LEU A 416 -1.96 18.86 28.12
N LYS A 417 -1.43 19.01 29.35
CA LYS A 417 -2.19 19.54 30.51
C LYS A 417 -2.81 20.93 30.28
N ASN A 418 -2.27 21.71 29.36
CA ASN A 418 -2.80 23.02 28.98
C ASN A 418 -3.93 22.93 27.92
N GLY A 419 -4.40 21.71 27.57
CA GLY A 419 -5.46 21.45 26.60
C GLY A 419 -5.00 21.51 25.14
N LYS A 420 -3.71 21.76 24.84
CA LYS A 420 -3.22 21.75 23.45
C LYS A 420 -3.00 20.33 22.95
N ASN A 421 -3.40 20.10 21.72
CA ASN A 421 -3.17 18.84 20.99
C ASN A 421 -1.84 18.91 20.24
N VAL A 422 -1.03 17.86 20.38
CA VAL A 422 0.17 17.64 19.58
C VAL A 422 -0.02 16.36 18.80
N TYR A 423 0.23 16.41 17.52
CA TYR A 423 0.15 15.26 16.62
C TYR A 423 1.56 14.64 16.52
N PRO A 424 1.79 13.47 17.12
CA PRO A 424 3.14 12.89 17.17
C PRO A 424 3.68 12.60 15.77
N GLU A 425 2.83 12.20 14.82
CA GLU A 425 3.22 11.89 13.45
C GLU A 425 3.83 13.11 12.73
N GLU A 426 3.40 14.33 13.06
CA GLU A 426 3.99 15.57 12.53
C GLU A 426 5.46 15.71 12.98
N LEU A 427 5.70 15.52 14.28
CA LEU A 427 7.06 15.62 14.85
C LEU A 427 7.97 14.48 14.36
N GLU A 428 7.43 13.29 14.25
CA GLU A 428 8.13 12.11 13.74
C GLU A 428 8.54 12.28 12.28
N SER A 429 7.64 12.84 11.46
CA SER A 429 7.97 13.15 10.06
C SER A 429 9.15 14.14 9.96
N LEU A 430 9.19 15.15 10.83
CA LEU A 430 10.30 16.11 10.87
C LEU A 430 11.60 15.45 11.34
N MET A 431 11.55 14.60 12.37
CA MET A 431 12.72 13.87 12.86
C MET A 431 13.25 12.88 11.82
N ASN A 432 12.37 12.11 11.20
CA ASN A 432 12.74 11.13 10.18
C ASN A 432 13.29 11.77 8.88
N ALA A 433 13.09 13.06 8.68
CA ALA A 433 13.69 13.81 7.57
C ALA A 433 15.15 14.24 7.86
N LEU A 434 15.64 14.11 9.10
CA LEU A 434 17.00 14.45 9.46
C LEU A 434 17.99 13.39 8.96
N PRO A 435 19.19 13.79 8.51
CA PRO A 435 20.21 12.84 8.08
C PRO A 435 20.58 11.85 9.18
N GLY A 436 20.59 10.56 8.83
CA GLY A 436 20.96 9.48 9.75
C GLY A 436 19.88 9.05 10.74
N ILE A 437 18.71 9.70 10.81
CA ILE A 437 17.55 9.22 11.58
C ILE A 437 16.72 8.28 10.71
N THR A 438 16.47 7.06 11.19
CA THR A 438 15.72 6.03 10.45
C THR A 438 14.30 5.87 10.94
N GLU A 439 14.08 6.04 12.24
CA GLU A 439 12.77 5.89 12.88
C GLU A 439 12.66 6.83 14.07
N SER A 440 11.46 7.29 14.37
CA SER A 440 11.22 8.08 15.59
C SER A 440 9.83 7.87 16.16
N VAL A 441 9.69 8.09 17.47
CA VAL A 441 8.42 8.07 18.18
C VAL A 441 8.39 9.27 19.13
N ALA A 442 7.37 10.11 18.99
CA ALA A 442 7.07 11.19 19.91
C ALA A 442 5.95 10.75 20.89
N TYR A 443 6.09 11.12 22.16
CA TYR A 443 5.18 10.72 23.22
C TYR A 443 5.10 11.78 24.32
N LEU A 444 4.07 11.68 25.17
CA LEU A 444 3.97 12.56 26.35
C LEU A 444 5.00 12.15 27.39
N SER A 445 5.69 13.13 27.95
CA SER A 445 6.47 12.91 29.17
C SER A 445 5.56 12.47 30.34
N PRO A 446 6.09 11.77 31.35
CA PRO A 446 5.28 11.23 32.44
C PRO A 446 4.43 12.28 33.17
N ASP A 447 4.88 13.55 33.20
CA ASP A 447 4.13 14.66 33.79
C ASP A 447 3.00 15.20 32.90
N SER A 448 2.90 14.72 31.65
CA SER A 448 1.94 15.15 30.59
C SER A 448 2.02 16.66 30.27
N LYS A 449 3.14 17.31 30.57
CA LYS A 449 3.33 18.75 30.30
C LYS A 449 4.11 19.02 29.04
N THR A 450 4.97 18.08 28.65
CA THR A 450 5.91 18.24 27.55
C THR A 450 5.91 17.02 26.63
N VAL A 451 6.47 17.19 25.44
CA VAL A 451 6.67 16.12 24.47
C VAL A 451 8.08 15.60 24.60
N SER A 452 8.22 14.29 24.57
CA SER A 452 9.48 13.55 24.55
C SER A 452 9.62 12.78 23.25
N ALA A 453 10.81 12.39 22.85
CA ALA A 453 11.06 11.60 21.66
C ALA A 453 12.10 10.50 21.91
N ILE A 454 11.91 9.39 21.21
CA ILE A 454 12.94 8.36 21.01
C ILE A 454 13.16 8.26 19.51
N ALA A 455 14.42 8.26 19.06
CA ALA A 455 14.78 8.13 17.66
C ALA A 455 15.84 7.04 17.45
N VAL A 456 15.70 6.30 16.36
CA VAL A 456 16.69 5.32 15.91
C VAL A 456 17.59 6.00 14.89
N TYR A 457 18.90 5.92 15.09
CA TYR A 457 19.87 6.45 14.14
C TYR A 457 20.73 5.33 13.52
N ASP A 458 21.20 5.58 12.31
CA ASP A 458 22.11 4.71 11.57
C ASP A 458 23.57 5.08 11.92
N PRO A 459 24.33 4.21 12.64
CA PRO A 459 25.70 4.50 13.05
C PRO A 459 26.69 4.57 11.88
N GLU A 460 26.34 4.09 10.68
CA GLU A 460 27.16 4.26 9.48
C GLU A 460 27.02 5.67 8.88
N SER A 461 25.93 6.37 9.20
CA SER A 461 25.59 7.69 8.63
C SER A 461 25.79 8.85 9.59
N THR A 462 25.68 8.65 10.92
CA THR A 462 25.76 9.71 11.92
C THR A 462 26.22 9.16 13.28
N THR A 463 26.66 10.04 14.18
CA THR A 463 26.97 9.68 15.58
C THR A 463 25.76 9.91 16.49
N GLU A 464 25.79 9.32 17.69
CA GLU A 464 24.75 9.53 18.70
C GLU A 464 24.59 11.02 19.04
N GLU A 465 25.73 11.72 19.24
CA GLU A 465 25.74 13.14 19.59
C GLU A 465 25.21 14.03 18.45
N ASP A 466 25.55 13.72 17.17
CA ASP A 466 25.08 14.47 16.02
C ASP A 466 23.61 14.25 15.77
N ALA A 467 23.11 13.02 15.93
CA ALA A 467 21.69 12.67 15.84
C ALA A 467 20.88 13.43 16.90
N ALA A 468 21.32 13.43 18.16
CA ALA A 468 20.66 14.17 19.23
C ALA A 468 20.64 15.68 18.95
N ARG A 469 21.79 16.27 18.58
CA ARG A 469 21.89 17.71 18.23
C ARG A 469 21.00 18.08 17.04
N ALA A 470 20.91 17.23 16.03
CA ALA A 470 20.05 17.46 14.87
C ALA A 470 18.57 17.51 15.30
N ILE A 471 18.12 16.58 16.16
CA ILE A 471 16.77 16.59 16.70
C ILE A 471 16.53 17.81 17.60
N GLU A 472 17.48 18.18 18.46
CA GLU A 472 17.38 19.38 19.29
C GLU A 472 17.24 20.66 18.45
N SER A 473 17.91 20.73 17.30
CA SER A 473 17.83 21.87 16.40
C SER A 473 16.45 22.09 15.81
N LEU A 474 15.61 21.04 15.70
CA LEU A 474 14.20 21.17 15.28
C LEU A 474 13.42 22.09 16.22
N ASN A 475 13.75 22.10 17.51
CA ASN A 475 13.07 22.93 18.50
C ASN A 475 13.13 24.43 18.19
N LEU A 476 14.11 24.88 17.40
CA LEU A 476 14.22 26.28 16.98
C LEU A 476 13.05 26.72 16.08
N ASN A 477 12.49 25.77 15.35
CA ASN A 477 11.40 26.02 14.40
C ASN A 477 10.03 25.52 14.91
N LEU A 478 9.98 24.93 16.11
CA LEU A 478 8.74 24.41 16.68
C LEU A 478 8.09 25.42 17.64
N SER A 479 6.76 25.45 17.63
CA SER A 479 5.99 26.17 18.66
C SER A 479 6.36 25.64 20.04
N GLU A 480 6.34 26.49 21.06
CA GLU A 480 6.79 26.15 22.42
C GLU A 480 6.16 24.85 22.97
N TYR A 481 4.88 24.64 22.73
CA TYR A 481 4.15 23.46 23.20
C TYR A 481 4.46 22.17 22.42
N LYS A 482 5.08 22.26 21.22
CA LYS A 482 5.51 21.12 20.40
C LYS A 482 6.97 20.77 20.61
N LYS A 483 7.76 21.58 21.36
CA LYS A 483 9.18 21.35 21.58
C LYS A 483 9.45 20.03 22.29
N LEU A 484 10.41 19.29 21.76
CA LEU A 484 10.89 18.03 22.31
C LEU A 484 11.81 18.34 23.50
N ARG A 485 11.41 17.95 24.71
CA ARG A 485 12.14 18.27 25.96
C ARG A 485 13.07 17.15 26.40
N HIS A 486 12.71 15.90 26.13
CA HIS A 486 13.54 14.75 26.43
C HIS A 486 13.72 13.95 25.14
N ILE A 487 14.96 13.88 24.68
CA ILE A 487 15.34 13.19 23.46
C ILE A 487 16.24 12.03 23.84
N LYS A 488 15.85 10.83 23.43
CA LYS A 488 16.67 9.63 23.54
C LYS A 488 16.96 9.13 22.14
N VAL A 489 18.22 8.79 21.86
CA VAL A 489 18.62 8.16 20.59
C VAL A 489 19.14 6.75 20.85
N THR A 490 18.96 5.85 19.89
CA THR A 490 19.35 4.45 19.99
C THR A 490 19.66 3.89 18.60
N THR A 491 20.40 2.79 18.55
CA THR A 491 20.62 2.01 17.31
C THR A 491 19.69 0.83 17.19
N GLU A 492 18.88 0.51 18.22
CA GLU A 492 17.96 -0.61 18.23
C GLU A 492 16.68 -0.25 17.45
N PRO A 493 16.34 -1.00 16.38
CA PRO A 493 15.12 -0.78 15.63
C PRO A 493 13.87 -0.98 16.49
N PHE A 494 12.84 -0.19 16.24
CA PHE A 494 11.57 -0.35 16.95
C PHE A 494 10.82 -1.63 16.56
N PRO A 495 10.06 -2.24 17.49
CA PRO A 495 9.16 -3.34 17.18
C PRO A 495 8.08 -2.89 16.20
N LYS A 496 7.83 -3.72 15.17
CA LYS A 496 6.90 -3.41 14.08
C LYS A 496 5.87 -4.51 13.88
N THR A 497 4.76 -4.13 13.28
CA THR A 497 3.79 -5.08 12.72
C THR A 497 4.33 -5.71 11.44
N SER A 498 3.67 -6.76 10.91
CA SER A 498 3.97 -7.35 9.60
C SER A 498 3.90 -6.34 8.44
N THR A 499 3.14 -5.25 8.63
CA THR A 499 3.03 -4.14 7.67
C THR A 499 4.09 -3.06 7.84
N GLY A 500 5.05 -3.25 8.75
CA GLY A 500 6.11 -2.27 9.03
C GLY A 500 5.70 -1.09 9.91
N LYS A 501 4.48 -1.08 10.48
CA LYS A 501 4.03 -0.02 11.40
C LYS A 501 4.64 -0.21 12.78
N ILE A 502 5.15 0.88 13.36
CA ILE A 502 5.75 0.90 14.71
C ILE A 502 4.70 0.59 15.77
N LYS A 503 5.01 -0.35 16.65
CA LYS A 503 4.17 -0.74 17.80
C LYS A 503 4.47 0.18 18.99
N ARG A 504 3.87 1.38 19.00
CA ARG A 504 4.11 2.43 20.01
C ARG A 504 3.98 1.94 21.45
N ASN A 505 2.98 1.11 21.74
CA ASN A 505 2.70 0.60 23.09
C ASN A 505 3.79 -0.32 23.65
N GLU A 506 4.68 -0.85 22.80
CA GLU A 506 5.82 -1.66 23.22
C GLU A 506 7.07 -0.79 23.50
N ILE A 507 7.09 0.48 23.04
CA ILE A 507 8.22 1.42 23.15
C ILE A 507 8.02 2.37 24.31
N VAL A 508 6.83 2.93 24.44
CA VAL A 508 6.47 3.92 25.46
C VAL A 508 5.65 3.21 26.53
N ARG A 509 6.31 2.85 27.63
CA ARG A 509 5.69 2.26 28.82
C ARG A 509 5.72 3.21 29.99
#